data_1b97c693d0ddac627674dfcf8851a1eb
#
_entry.id   1b97c693d0ddac627674dfcf8851a1eb
#
_cell.length_a   1.000
_cell.length_b   1.000
_cell.length_c   1.000
_cell.angle_alpha   90.00
_cell.angle_beta   90.00
_cell.angle_gamma   90.00
#
_symmetry.space_group_name_H-M   'P 1'
#
loop_
_entity.id
_entity.type
_entity.pdbx_description
1 polymer ?
#
loop_
_entity_poly.entity_id
_entity_poly.type
_entity_poly.pdbx_seq_one_letter_code
_entity_poly.pdbx_strand_id
1 'polypeptide(L)'
;EGSLWDYWQPAVVQAILWGITFYIDWIWVDKPAMKGLQLGPTKLELEKNDSSYFDKYLNEIIYYFEVSGTNLVIFEDLDRFDNPYIFDALHELNELINISLGQEYFTERKNPPVKFLYTTRDSIFEHKTKGIIENAGTRHTRRLEVENRTKFFDVIVPIVPFSTSRNAYEYLKQLLNNSAFPIDIDRTLLEIIGSEISDYRLLANIVSEFQTFVRQIFNSWGNNKETTEFLEYHAKYLFAFIAYKNTHLTDYEKIQTGESNIDEINKDFLNMRENIHKKIEELFNHLAHDFRLWIAQENSLMQHYTLSVNDESFDDFATIELWSKALSFDSSTGMLPKISLIYSDKHFPIDNHIFIHLMRTRIDTSLILSYNDFQKIISSINSIRNISNISSFLSLEDSILPTEMQQIMDEFRNSFKNKFNHDKITQELIKQNYINEKSYMYSSIFPQENLFSH
;
A
#
# COMPACT_ATOMS: atom_id res chain seq x y z
N GLU A 1 54.52 52.12 39.93
CA GLU A 1 55.15 50.78 39.92
C GLU A 1 54.16 49.79 40.56
N GLY A 2 53.25 49.29 39.76
CA GLY A 2 52.34 48.14 40.13
C GLY A 2 53.15 46.86 40.12
N SER A 3 53.24 46.15 41.26
CA SER A 3 53.99 44.93 41.36
C SER A 3 53.40 43.88 40.41
N LEU A 4 54.22 43.05 39.79
CA LEU A 4 53.77 41.94 38.90
C LEU A 4 52.75 41.05 39.56
N TRP A 5 52.58 41.07 40.87
CA TRP A 5 51.59 40.35 41.67
C TRP A 5 50.13 40.82 41.40
N ASP A 6 49.94 42.09 41.13
CA ASP A 6 48.58 42.62 40.92
C ASP A 6 47.95 42.15 39.58
N TYR A 7 48.76 41.76 38.63
CA TYR A 7 48.34 41.24 37.34
C TYR A 7 47.98 39.74 37.36
N TRP A 8 48.56 38.98 38.29
CA TRP A 8 48.32 37.52 38.35
C TRP A 8 47.23 37.14 39.32
N GLN A 9 46.80 37.99 40.24
CA GLN A 9 45.77 37.73 41.22
C GLN A 9 44.42 37.31 40.56
N PRO A 10 43.90 38.00 39.53
CA PRO A 10 42.65 37.60 38.90
C PRO A 10 42.78 36.27 38.17
N ALA A 11 43.92 35.97 37.56
CA ALA A 11 44.15 34.69 36.86
C ALA A 11 44.25 33.50 37.84
N VAL A 12 44.89 33.71 39.02
CA VAL A 12 44.97 32.69 40.07
C VAL A 12 43.59 32.42 40.70
N VAL A 13 42.83 33.47 40.98
CA VAL A 13 41.46 33.33 41.49
C VAL A 13 40.57 32.61 40.47
N GLN A 14 40.70 32.90 39.20
CA GLN A 14 39.96 32.26 38.13
C GLN A 14 40.33 30.78 37.97
N ALA A 15 41.63 30.46 38.08
CA ALA A 15 42.10 29.07 38.05
C ALA A 15 41.59 28.26 39.27
N ILE A 16 41.52 28.87 40.45
CA ILE A 16 40.97 28.24 41.67
C ILE A 16 39.48 28.02 41.52
N LEU A 17 38.72 28.98 40.99
CA LEU A 17 37.30 28.85 40.72
C LEU A 17 37.02 27.74 39.69
N TRP A 18 37.81 27.67 38.64
CA TRP A 18 37.76 26.59 37.65
C TRP A 18 38.09 25.21 38.27
N GLY A 19 39.07 25.15 39.14
CA GLY A 19 39.44 23.95 39.91
C GLY A 19 38.33 23.49 40.83
N ILE A 20 37.62 24.44 41.49
CA ILE A 20 36.50 24.15 42.37
C ILE A 20 35.27 23.69 41.56
N THR A 21 34.93 24.34 40.44
CA THR A 21 33.85 23.90 39.58
C THR A 21 34.14 22.54 38.98
N PHE A 22 35.35 22.28 38.50
CA PHE A 22 35.76 20.98 37.99
C PHE A 22 35.73 19.87 39.08
N TYR A 23 36.08 20.23 40.33
CA TYR A 23 36.03 19.31 41.48
C TYR A 23 34.58 19.01 41.89
N ILE A 24 33.69 20.00 41.81
CA ILE A 24 32.24 19.83 42.07
C ILE A 24 31.63 18.98 40.96
N ASP A 25 31.93 19.28 39.70
CA ASP A 25 31.46 18.48 38.57
C ASP A 25 32.00 17.03 38.65
N TRP A 26 33.22 16.84 39.10
CA TRP A 26 33.82 15.51 39.28
C TRP A 26 33.18 14.70 40.44
N ILE A 27 32.66 15.38 41.46
CA ILE A 27 31.95 14.72 42.58
C ILE A 27 30.47 14.48 42.27
N TRP A 28 29.83 15.39 41.49
CA TRP A 28 28.37 15.40 41.27
C TRP A 28 27.96 14.82 39.93
N VAL A 29 28.83 14.81 38.92
CA VAL A 29 28.52 14.14 37.65
C VAL A 29 28.92 12.68 37.75
N ASP A 30 27.98 11.78 37.49
CA ASP A 30 28.17 10.33 37.45
C ASP A 30 29.48 9.97 36.71
N LYS A 31 30.40 9.34 37.42
CA LYS A 31 31.61 8.82 36.82
C LYS A 31 31.27 7.88 35.70
N PRO A 32 31.62 8.15 34.43
CA PRO A 32 31.55 7.12 33.39
C PRO A 32 32.46 5.98 33.89
N ALA A 33 31.91 4.80 34.03
CA ALA A 33 32.64 3.61 34.49
C ALA A 33 33.85 3.41 33.59
N MET A 34 35.06 3.72 34.11
CA MET A 34 36.31 3.47 33.42
C MET A 34 36.46 1.97 33.24
N LYS A 35 36.25 1.49 32.00
CA LYS A 35 36.54 0.11 31.62
C LYS A 35 38.06 -0.14 31.82
N GLY A 36 38.38 -0.94 32.85
CA GLY A 36 39.57 -1.74 32.96
C GLY A 36 40.93 -1.02 32.80
N LEU A 37 41.51 -0.53 33.90
CA LEU A 37 42.96 -0.28 33.97
C LEU A 37 43.64 -1.64 34.23
N GLN A 38 44.35 -2.18 33.24
CA GLN A 38 45.26 -3.30 33.42
C GLN A 38 46.59 -2.76 34.02
N LEU A 39 46.80 -2.99 35.28
CA LEU A 39 48.10 -2.80 35.95
C LEU A 39 48.55 -4.17 36.50
N GLY A 40 49.34 -4.90 35.71
CA GLY A 40 49.99 -6.15 36.15
C GLY A 40 49.08 -7.41 36.10
N PRO A 41 49.57 -8.55 36.59
CA PRO A 41 48.89 -9.86 36.42
C PRO A 41 47.67 -10.08 37.29
N THR A 42 47.18 -9.09 38.01
CA THR A 42 45.93 -9.17 38.80
C THR A 42 44.81 -8.39 38.11
N LYS A 43 43.84 -9.11 37.59
CA LYS A 43 42.55 -8.57 37.17
C LYS A 43 41.77 -8.11 38.40
N LEU A 44 41.71 -6.79 38.64
CA LEU A 44 40.69 -6.20 39.47
C LEU A 44 39.44 -6.06 38.55
N GLU A 45 38.54 -7.02 38.62
CA GLU A 45 37.18 -6.83 38.17
C GLU A 45 36.50 -5.90 39.17
N LEU A 46 36.41 -4.62 38.82
CA LEU A 46 35.46 -3.73 39.46
C LEU A 46 34.07 -4.23 39.08
N GLU A 47 33.38 -4.85 40.04
CA GLU A 47 31.97 -5.16 39.94
C GLU A 47 31.24 -3.92 39.48
N LYS A 48 30.64 -4.03 38.28
CA LYS A 48 29.67 -3.08 37.77
C LYS A 48 28.57 -3.01 38.83
N ASN A 49 28.40 -1.82 39.40
CA ASN A 49 27.25 -1.57 40.26
C ASN A 49 26.02 -1.54 39.33
N ASP A 50 25.46 -2.72 39.06
CA ASP A 50 24.23 -2.93 38.27
C ASP A 50 22.97 -2.61 39.10
N SER A 51 23.06 -1.58 39.98
CA SER A 51 21.87 -1.08 40.64
C SER A 51 20.95 -0.45 39.60
N SER A 52 19.79 -1.02 39.43
CA SER A 52 18.72 -0.48 38.61
C SER A 52 18.44 0.98 39.00
N TYR A 53 18.04 1.84 38.06
CA TYR A 53 17.53 3.17 38.40
C TYR A 53 16.42 3.13 39.45
N PHE A 54 15.63 2.07 39.47
CA PHE A 54 14.60 1.84 40.47
C PHE A 54 15.18 1.64 41.86
N ASP A 55 16.29 0.92 41.98
CA ASP A 55 16.98 0.71 43.28
C ASP A 55 17.56 2.02 43.81
N LYS A 56 18.14 2.82 42.92
CA LYS A 56 18.76 4.09 43.27
C LYS A 56 17.76 5.10 43.83
N TYR A 57 16.54 5.14 43.28
CA TYR A 57 15.51 6.11 43.64
C TYR A 57 14.31 5.47 44.37
N LEU A 58 14.47 4.28 44.91
CA LEU A 58 13.38 3.52 45.52
C LEU A 58 12.68 4.30 46.65
N ASN A 59 13.46 4.96 47.50
CA ASN A 59 12.92 5.72 48.61
C ASN A 59 12.08 6.93 48.16
N GLU A 60 12.53 7.61 47.14
CA GLU A 60 11.79 8.75 46.56
C GLU A 60 10.52 8.29 45.86
N ILE A 61 10.56 7.13 45.20
CA ILE A 61 9.39 6.53 44.55
C ILE A 61 8.36 6.11 45.62
N ILE A 62 8.79 5.43 46.69
CA ILE A 62 7.90 5.04 47.78
C ILE A 62 7.27 6.25 48.44
N TYR A 63 8.06 7.30 48.75
CA TYR A 63 7.58 8.55 49.30
C TYR A 63 6.55 9.23 48.39
N TYR A 64 6.77 9.20 47.07
CA TYR A 64 5.79 9.71 46.12
C TYR A 64 4.43 9.01 46.24
N PHE A 65 4.41 7.69 46.27
CA PHE A 65 3.18 6.92 46.40
C PHE A 65 2.50 7.12 47.74
N GLU A 66 3.26 7.28 48.83
CA GLU A 66 2.75 7.56 50.16
C GLU A 66 2.03 8.92 50.21
N VAL A 67 2.68 9.97 49.67
CA VAL A 67 2.13 11.34 49.67
C VAL A 67 1.02 11.55 48.67
N SER A 68 1.16 10.99 47.46
CA SER A 68 0.18 11.19 46.38
C SER A 68 -1.12 10.41 46.60
N GLY A 69 -1.09 9.31 47.35
CA GLY A 69 -2.22 8.39 47.49
C GLY A 69 -2.60 7.68 46.19
N THR A 70 -1.73 7.71 45.19
CA THR A 70 -1.94 7.04 43.89
C THR A 70 -2.01 5.55 44.05
N ASN A 71 -3.07 4.91 43.56
CA ASN A 71 -3.31 3.47 43.66
C ASN A 71 -3.32 2.73 42.35
N LEU A 72 -3.22 3.47 41.21
CA LEU A 72 -3.16 2.91 39.85
C LEU A 72 -2.13 3.65 39.03
N VAL A 73 -1.20 2.92 38.44
CA VAL A 73 -0.24 3.42 37.46
C VAL A 73 -0.46 2.70 36.15
N ILE A 74 -0.57 3.46 35.06
CA ILE A 74 -0.77 2.92 33.73
C ILE A 74 0.51 3.14 32.91
N PHE A 75 1.10 2.04 32.42
CA PHE A 75 2.27 2.06 31.55
C PHE A 75 1.81 1.79 30.11
N GLU A 76 2.06 2.75 29.23
CA GLU A 76 1.76 2.65 27.82
C GLU A 76 3.05 2.55 27.00
N ASP A 77 2.98 1.91 25.83
CA ASP A 77 4.06 1.88 24.83
C ASP A 77 5.37 1.21 25.34
N LEU A 78 5.34 0.37 26.35
CA LEU A 78 6.52 -0.36 26.83
C LEU A 78 7.09 -1.32 25.78
N ASP A 79 6.27 -1.76 24.83
CA ASP A 79 6.66 -2.60 23.70
C ASP A 79 7.58 -1.90 22.70
N ARG A 80 7.70 -0.56 22.75
CA ARG A 80 8.65 0.20 21.92
C ARG A 80 10.12 0.02 22.33
N PHE A 81 10.36 -0.39 23.58
CA PHE A 81 11.72 -0.58 24.07
C PHE A 81 12.34 -1.92 23.67
N ASP A 82 11.57 -2.81 23.07
CA ASP A 82 11.99 -4.16 22.62
C ASP A 82 12.81 -4.97 23.68
N ASN A 83 12.58 -4.64 24.96
CA ASN A 83 13.28 -5.23 26.09
C ASN A 83 12.29 -5.78 27.13
N PRO A 84 12.03 -7.09 27.13
CA PRO A 84 11.09 -7.71 28.07
C PRO A 84 11.55 -7.72 29.55
N TYR A 85 12.83 -7.48 29.83
CA TYR A 85 13.35 -7.41 31.21
C TYR A 85 12.82 -6.22 32.01
N ILE A 86 12.26 -5.19 31.33
CA ILE A 86 11.61 -4.07 32.01
C ILE A 86 10.43 -4.52 32.85
N PHE A 87 9.72 -5.59 32.45
CA PHE A 87 8.58 -6.12 33.20
C PHE A 87 9.03 -6.81 34.49
N ASP A 88 10.22 -7.47 34.53
CA ASP A 88 10.80 -8.03 35.74
C ASP A 88 11.06 -6.90 36.75
N ALA A 89 11.73 -5.82 36.29
CA ALA A 89 12.06 -4.70 37.17
C ALA A 89 10.84 -3.92 37.66
N LEU A 90 9.81 -3.77 36.84
CA LEU A 90 8.56 -3.11 37.23
C LEU A 90 7.71 -3.98 38.16
N HIS A 91 7.75 -5.31 38.02
CA HIS A 91 7.09 -6.25 38.93
C HIS A 91 7.73 -6.19 40.32
N GLU A 92 9.05 -6.26 40.40
CA GLU A 92 9.82 -6.14 41.65
C GLU A 92 9.57 -4.77 42.32
N LEU A 93 9.57 -3.69 41.56
CA LEU A 93 9.25 -2.33 42.03
C LEU A 93 7.83 -2.28 42.63
N ASN A 94 6.84 -2.88 41.96
CA ASN A 94 5.45 -2.94 42.47
C ASN A 94 5.36 -3.68 43.80
N GLU A 95 6.05 -4.81 43.91
CA GLU A 95 6.09 -5.58 45.16
C GLU A 95 6.73 -4.77 46.30
N LEU A 96 7.89 -4.12 46.06
CA LEU A 96 8.61 -3.31 47.02
C LEU A 96 7.77 -2.13 47.51
N ILE A 97 7.09 -1.42 46.61
CA ILE A 97 6.17 -0.32 46.93
C ILE A 97 5.04 -0.84 47.84
N ASN A 98 4.40 -1.95 47.47
CA ASN A 98 3.28 -2.49 48.22
C ASN A 98 3.68 -3.07 49.57
N ILE A 99 4.88 -3.66 49.70
CA ILE A 99 5.46 -4.11 50.97
C ILE A 99 5.72 -2.89 51.89
N SER A 100 6.37 -1.85 51.34
CA SER A 100 6.71 -0.68 52.13
C SER A 100 5.49 0.10 52.63
N LEU A 101 4.48 0.29 51.75
CA LEU A 101 3.21 0.93 52.14
C LEU A 101 2.32 0.07 53.02
N GLY A 102 2.56 -1.25 53.09
CA GLY A 102 1.80 -2.21 53.91
C GLY A 102 2.42 -2.51 55.28
N GLN A 103 3.64 -2.07 55.58
CA GLN A 103 4.42 -2.40 56.79
C GLN A 103 4.10 -1.55 58.02
N GLU A 104 3.01 -0.79 58.06
CA GLU A 104 2.55 -0.24 59.35
C GLU A 104 2.03 -1.37 60.24
N TYR A 105 2.86 -1.76 61.17
CA TYR A 105 2.74 -2.95 62.00
C TYR A 105 1.51 -3.02 62.94
N PHE A 106 0.66 -1.96 63.01
CA PHE A 106 -0.43 -1.91 63.99
C PHE A 106 -1.70 -1.14 63.52
N THR A 107 -1.83 -0.73 62.31
CA THR A 107 -3.02 -0.04 61.82
C THR A 107 -3.56 -0.64 60.55
N GLU A 108 -4.90 -0.69 60.40
CA GLU A 108 -5.57 -1.10 59.19
C GLU A 108 -5.01 -0.27 58.01
N ARG A 109 -4.70 -0.97 56.91
CA ARG A 109 -4.18 -0.40 55.67
C ARG A 109 -4.97 0.85 55.28
N LYS A 110 -4.40 2.05 55.45
CA LYS A 110 -5.06 3.31 55.10
C LYS A 110 -5.27 3.48 53.59
N ASN A 111 -4.39 2.97 52.79
CA ASN A 111 -4.39 3.11 51.34
C ASN A 111 -4.55 1.76 50.65
N PRO A 112 -5.37 1.69 49.57
CA PRO A 112 -5.44 0.47 48.77
C PRO A 112 -4.08 0.18 48.12
N PRO A 113 -3.79 -1.10 47.78
CA PRO A 113 -2.54 -1.47 47.15
C PRO A 113 -2.38 -0.77 45.80
N VAL A 114 -1.16 -0.37 45.51
CA VAL A 114 -0.79 0.21 44.19
C VAL A 114 -0.82 -0.89 43.14
N LYS A 115 -1.56 -0.66 42.07
CA LYS A 115 -1.71 -1.56 40.94
C LYS A 115 -1.02 -0.99 39.71
N PHE A 116 -0.25 -1.82 39.01
CA PHE A 116 0.37 -1.48 37.72
C PHE A 116 -0.45 -2.10 36.61
N LEU A 117 -0.88 -1.29 35.66
CA LEU A 117 -1.58 -1.70 34.46
C LEU A 117 -0.66 -1.49 33.26
N TYR A 118 -0.44 -2.54 32.49
CA TYR A 118 0.44 -2.51 31.32
C TYR A 118 -0.38 -2.67 30.04
N THR A 119 -0.22 -1.77 29.10
CA THR A 119 -0.78 -1.91 27.74
C THR A 119 0.36 -2.33 26.81
N THR A 120 0.37 -3.59 26.39
CA THR A 120 1.46 -4.15 25.60
C THR A 120 0.93 -5.03 24.48
N ARG A 121 1.75 -5.22 23.43
CA ARG A 121 1.51 -6.22 22.39
C ARG A 121 2.01 -7.57 22.86
N ASP A 122 1.29 -8.61 22.50
CA ASP A 122 1.70 -10.00 22.81
C ASP A 122 3.07 -10.36 22.22
N SER A 123 3.44 -9.77 21.09
CA SER A 123 4.69 -10.06 20.37
C SER A 123 5.97 -9.73 21.14
N ILE A 124 5.92 -8.85 22.17
CA ILE A 124 7.12 -8.51 22.98
C ILE A 124 7.70 -9.73 23.70
N PHE A 125 6.86 -10.73 24.00
CA PHE A 125 7.29 -11.95 24.67
C PHE A 125 7.81 -13.02 23.69
N GLU A 126 7.57 -12.89 22.38
CA GLU A 126 8.06 -13.81 21.35
C GLU A 126 9.58 -13.71 21.16
N HIS A 127 10.16 -12.52 21.35
CA HIS A 127 11.59 -12.31 21.17
C HIS A 127 12.45 -13.01 22.24
N LYS A 128 11.94 -13.15 23.47
CA LYS A 128 12.63 -13.87 24.56
C LYS A 128 12.81 -15.35 24.24
N THR A 129 11.94 -15.89 23.41
CA THR A 129 11.92 -17.33 23.06
C THR A 129 12.83 -17.66 21.88
N LYS A 130 13.06 -16.72 20.94
CA LYS A 130 13.92 -16.93 19.78
C LYS A 130 15.41 -17.07 20.12
N GLY A 131 15.88 -16.42 21.19
CA GLY A 131 17.27 -16.51 21.64
C GLY A 131 17.63 -17.80 22.40
N ILE A 132 16.65 -18.60 22.80
CA ILE A 132 16.86 -19.81 23.61
C ILE A 132 16.65 -21.10 22.80
N ILE A 133 15.94 -21.04 21.67
CA ILE A 133 15.48 -22.24 20.97
C ILE A 133 15.77 -22.18 19.47
N GLU A 134 17.01 -22.43 19.06
CA GLU A 134 17.31 -22.81 17.67
C GLU A 134 16.83 -24.25 17.31
N ASN A 135 16.40 -25.07 18.29
CA ASN A 135 16.16 -26.51 18.11
C ASN A 135 14.87 -27.10 18.69
N ALA A 136 13.91 -26.30 19.16
CA ALA A 136 12.68 -26.86 19.75
C ALA A 136 11.44 -26.58 18.89
N GLY A 137 10.66 -27.64 18.65
CA GLY A 137 9.46 -27.58 17.81
C GLY A 137 8.37 -26.62 18.34
N THR A 138 7.54 -26.13 17.44
CA THR A 138 6.50 -25.08 17.59
C THR A 138 5.58 -25.21 18.83
N ARG A 139 5.38 -26.43 19.36
CA ARG A 139 4.57 -26.66 20.57
C ARG A 139 5.29 -26.26 21.86
N HIS A 140 6.62 -26.43 21.90
CA HIS A 140 7.43 -26.09 23.08
C HIS A 140 7.58 -24.58 23.22
N THR A 141 7.71 -23.89 22.10
CA THR A 141 7.80 -22.42 22.03
C THR A 141 6.57 -21.75 22.60
N ARG A 142 5.37 -22.16 22.19
CA ARG A 142 4.09 -21.63 22.72
C ARG A 142 3.91 -21.83 24.21
N ARG A 143 4.37 -22.97 24.75
CA ARG A 143 4.26 -23.26 26.18
C ARG A 143 5.16 -22.35 27.01
N LEU A 144 6.39 -22.09 26.55
CA LEU A 144 7.32 -21.16 27.21
C LEU A 144 6.86 -19.71 27.13
N GLU A 145 6.23 -19.30 26.04
CA GLU A 145 5.61 -17.98 25.92
C GLU A 145 4.50 -17.76 26.94
N VAL A 146 3.62 -18.73 27.11
CA VAL A 146 2.54 -18.68 28.13
C VAL A 146 3.12 -18.66 29.54
N GLU A 147 4.10 -19.51 29.83
CA GLU A 147 4.76 -19.55 31.14
C GLU A 147 5.51 -18.24 31.47
N ASN A 148 6.10 -17.58 30.48
CA ASN A 148 6.75 -16.29 30.71
C ASN A 148 5.74 -15.17 31.00
N ARG A 149 4.59 -15.12 30.32
CA ARG A 149 3.55 -14.11 30.60
C ARG A 149 2.98 -14.21 32.00
N THR A 150 2.71 -15.42 32.46
CA THR A 150 2.12 -15.65 33.79
C THR A 150 3.09 -15.38 34.97
N LYS A 151 4.39 -15.26 34.69
CA LYS A 151 5.38 -14.84 35.68
C LYS A 151 5.35 -13.37 36.04
N PHE A 152 4.96 -12.53 35.05
CA PHE A 152 5.03 -11.06 35.17
C PHE A 152 3.70 -10.44 35.57
N PHE A 153 2.58 -11.09 35.25
CA PHE A 153 1.26 -10.49 35.39
C PHE A 153 0.36 -11.39 36.23
N ASP A 154 -0.22 -10.82 37.30
CA ASP A 154 -1.24 -11.51 38.13
C ASP A 154 -2.52 -11.73 37.30
N VAL A 155 -2.87 -10.78 36.41
CA VAL A 155 -4.07 -10.83 35.59
C VAL A 155 -3.73 -10.38 34.19
N ILE A 156 -4.08 -11.19 33.19
CA ILE A 156 -3.98 -10.86 31.78
C ILE A 156 -5.38 -10.71 31.22
N VAL A 157 -5.69 -9.51 30.71
CA VAL A 157 -6.96 -9.22 30.06
C VAL A 157 -6.71 -9.15 28.56
N PRO A 158 -7.09 -10.16 27.76
CA PRO A 158 -6.96 -10.09 26.32
C PRO A 158 -7.93 -9.06 25.77
N ILE A 159 -7.39 -8.02 25.15
CA ILE A 159 -8.19 -7.08 24.35
C ILE A 159 -8.27 -7.68 22.97
N VAL A 160 -9.43 -8.22 22.62
CA VAL A 160 -9.69 -8.64 21.25
C VAL A 160 -9.71 -7.36 20.39
N PRO A 161 -8.83 -7.26 19.36
CA PRO A 161 -8.89 -6.11 18.49
C PRO A 161 -10.29 -6.05 17.87
N PHE A 162 -11.02 -4.95 18.14
CA PHE A 162 -12.36 -4.73 17.59
C PHE A 162 -12.36 -4.55 16.06
N SER A 163 -11.22 -4.44 15.45
CA SER A 163 -11.06 -4.27 14.01
C SER A 163 -11.20 -5.61 13.28
N THR A 164 -12.43 -5.95 13.01
CA THR A 164 -12.77 -6.86 11.91
C THR A 164 -13.06 -5.99 10.67
N SER A 165 -12.90 -6.53 9.47
CA SER A 165 -13.24 -5.82 8.22
C SER A 165 -14.63 -5.19 8.26
N ARG A 166 -15.59 -5.85 8.91
CA ARG A 166 -16.96 -5.35 9.08
C ARG A 166 -17.03 -4.11 9.98
N ASN A 167 -16.33 -4.14 11.10
CA ASN A 167 -16.32 -3.02 12.05
C ASN A 167 -15.53 -1.82 11.50
N ALA A 168 -14.47 -2.07 10.73
CA ALA A 168 -13.68 -1.04 10.08
C ALA A 168 -14.51 -0.25 9.04
N TYR A 169 -15.33 -0.93 8.26
CA TYR A 169 -16.28 -0.29 7.34
C TYR A 169 -17.26 0.64 8.08
N GLU A 170 -17.93 0.11 9.13
CA GLU A 170 -18.89 0.90 9.92
C GLU A 170 -18.20 2.10 10.60
N TYR A 171 -16.98 1.92 11.08
CA TYR A 171 -16.19 3.00 11.68
C TYR A 171 -15.84 4.08 10.66
N LEU A 172 -15.34 3.71 9.47
CA LEU A 172 -15.08 4.66 8.39
C LEU A 172 -16.32 5.44 8.00
N LYS A 173 -17.45 4.75 7.83
CA LYS A 173 -18.74 5.39 7.51
C LYS A 173 -19.19 6.35 8.60
N GLN A 174 -19.02 5.98 9.86
CA GLN A 174 -19.35 6.85 11.00
C GLN A 174 -18.46 8.09 11.03
N LEU A 175 -17.15 7.95 10.79
CA LEU A 175 -16.22 9.09 10.74
C LEU A 175 -16.55 10.05 9.60
N LEU A 176 -16.85 9.52 8.40
CA LEU A 176 -17.23 10.34 7.25
C LEU A 176 -18.55 11.08 7.48
N ASN A 177 -19.56 10.42 8.04
CA ASN A 177 -20.86 11.04 8.34
C ASN A 177 -20.79 12.11 9.42
N ASN A 178 -19.92 11.94 10.41
CA ASN A 178 -19.72 12.89 11.51
C ASN A 178 -18.74 14.02 11.16
N SER A 179 -18.25 14.05 9.94
CA SER A 179 -17.28 15.05 9.47
C SER A 179 -17.95 16.40 9.14
N ALA A 180 -17.14 17.46 9.09
CA ALA A 180 -17.62 18.80 8.76
C ALA A 180 -18.18 18.90 7.33
N PHE A 181 -17.70 18.06 6.43
CA PHE A 181 -18.13 17.96 5.04
C PHE A 181 -18.49 16.50 4.77
N PRO A 182 -19.73 16.07 5.04
CA PRO A 182 -20.16 14.70 4.78
C PRO A 182 -20.24 14.46 3.27
N ILE A 183 -19.33 13.65 2.77
CA ILE A 183 -19.29 13.20 1.37
C ILE A 183 -19.53 11.71 1.38
N ASP A 184 -20.47 11.25 0.55
CA ASP A 184 -20.73 9.84 0.40
C ASP A 184 -19.62 9.18 -0.43
N ILE A 185 -18.93 8.24 0.19
CA ILE A 185 -17.87 7.45 -0.44
C ILE A 185 -18.43 6.05 -0.74
N ASP A 186 -18.10 5.57 -1.92
CA ASP A 186 -18.53 4.27 -2.40
C ASP A 186 -18.29 3.16 -1.35
N ARG A 187 -19.32 2.38 -1.11
CA ARG A 187 -19.30 1.27 -0.16
C ARG A 187 -18.16 0.28 -0.45
N THR A 188 -17.95 -0.07 -1.72
CA THR A 188 -16.91 -1.02 -2.14
C THR A 188 -15.52 -0.51 -1.76
N LEU A 189 -15.26 0.79 -1.93
CA LEU A 189 -14.00 1.41 -1.54
C LEU A 189 -13.76 1.34 -0.03
N LEU A 190 -14.80 1.65 0.77
CA LEU A 190 -14.71 1.57 2.23
C LEU A 190 -14.50 0.13 2.72
N GLU A 191 -15.13 -0.86 2.06
CA GLU A 191 -14.95 -2.28 2.36
C GLU A 191 -13.51 -2.74 2.03
N ILE A 192 -12.94 -2.34 0.89
CA ILE A 192 -11.56 -2.65 0.51
C ILE A 192 -10.60 -2.09 1.56
N ILE A 193 -10.71 -0.79 1.89
CA ILE A 193 -9.82 -0.14 2.87
C ILE A 193 -9.99 -0.78 4.25
N GLY A 194 -11.22 -1.01 4.69
CA GLY A 194 -11.52 -1.60 5.99
C GLY A 194 -11.09 -3.07 6.12
N SER A 195 -11.01 -3.83 5.01
CA SER A 195 -10.55 -5.22 5.04
C SER A 195 -9.05 -5.37 5.28
N GLU A 196 -8.27 -4.40 4.80
CA GLU A 196 -6.81 -4.46 4.82
C GLU A 196 -6.20 -3.62 5.95
N ILE A 197 -6.89 -2.56 6.40
CA ILE A 197 -6.42 -1.69 7.48
C ILE A 197 -7.16 -2.01 8.77
N SER A 198 -6.44 -2.59 9.74
CA SER A 198 -6.97 -2.93 11.05
C SER A 198 -6.74 -1.87 12.14
N ASP A 199 -5.90 -0.88 11.89
CA ASP A 199 -5.58 0.19 12.85
C ASP A 199 -6.59 1.34 12.72
N TYR A 200 -7.44 1.51 13.74
CA TYR A 200 -8.43 2.59 13.80
C TYR A 200 -7.82 3.99 13.80
N ARG A 201 -6.61 4.17 14.32
CA ARG A 201 -5.91 5.46 14.28
C ARG A 201 -5.52 5.80 12.85
N LEU A 202 -5.04 4.80 12.09
CA LEU A 202 -4.72 4.99 10.69
C LEU A 202 -5.97 5.32 9.86
N LEU A 203 -7.09 4.61 10.10
CA LEU A 203 -8.37 4.93 9.46
C LEU A 203 -8.85 6.35 9.78
N ALA A 204 -8.75 6.77 11.03
CA ALA A 204 -9.10 8.13 11.45
C ALA A 204 -8.19 9.19 10.79
N ASN A 205 -6.89 8.91 10.67
CA ASN A 205 -5.94 9.79 9.98
C ASN A 205 -6.30 9.95 8.49
N ILE A 206 -6.61 8.85 7.80
CA ILE A 206 -7.04 8.87 6.39
C ILE A 206 -8.27 9.77 6.23
N VAL A 207 -9.29 9.61 7.08
CA VAL A 207 -10.50 10.44 7.02
C VAL A 207 -10.19 11.91 7.35
N SER A 208 -9.36 12.19 8.37
CA SER A 208 -8.97 13.54 8.75
C SER A 208 -8.20 14.26 7.64
N GLU A 209 -7.28 13.54 7.00
CA GLU A 209 -6.53 14.07 5.85
C GLU A 209 -7.47 14.35 4.67
N PHE A 210 -8.36 13.41 4.34
CA PHE A 210 -9.37 13.60 3.31
C PHE A 210 -10.23 14.84 3.56
N GLN A 211 -10.73 15.02 4.79
CA GLN A 211 -11.52 16.19 5.16
C GLN A 211 -10.73 17.50 5.04
N THR A 212 -9.44 17.45 5.28
CA THR A 212 -8.55 18.60 5.11
C THR A 212 -8.47 19.01 3.64
N PHE A 213 -8.30 18.07 2.72
CA PHE A 213 -8.31 18.33 1.28
C PHE A 213 -9.67 18.83 0.79
N VAL A 214 -10.76 18.21 1.23
CA VAL A 214 -12.12 18.67 0.90
C VAL A 214 -12.34 20.11 1.34
N ARG A 215 -11.91 20.45 2.55
CA ARG A 215 -11.99 21.82 3.08
C ARG A 215 -11.17 22.80 2.23
N GLN A 216 -9.97 22.42 1.80
CA GLN A 216 -9.14 23.26 0.93
C GLN A 216 -9.82 23.51 -0.41
N ILE A 217 -10.48 22.52 -1.00
CA ILE A 217 -11.24 22.67 -2.24
C ILE A 217 -12.38 23.66 -2.06
N PHE A 218 -13.20 23.50 -1.02
CA PHE A 218 -14.28 24.44 -0.74
C PHE A 218 -13.78 25.86 -0.47
N ASN A 219 -12.65 26.00 0.22
CA ASN A 219 -12.06 27.32 0.48
C ASN A 219 -11.53 27.97 -0.81
N SER A 220 -10.96 27.17 -1.73
CA SER A 220 -10.37 27.69 -2.98
C SER A 220 -11.41 27.97 -4.05
N TRP A 221 -12.42 27.12 -4.21
CA TRP A 221 -13.40 27.20 -5.31
C TRP A 221 -14.76 27.76 -4.86
N GLY A 222 -14.95 27.90 -3.53
CA GLY A 222 -16.21 28.34 -2.95
C GLY A 222 -17.21 27.18 -2.76
N ASN A 223 -18.18 27.42 -1.89
CA ASN A 223 -19.27 26.47 -1.64
C ASN A 223 -20.40 26.70 -2.66
N ASN A 224 -20.22 26.18 -3.87
CA ASN A 224 -21.18 26.27 -4.95
C ASN A 224 -21.55 24.87 -5.48
N LYS A 225 -22.55 24.83 -6.38
CA LYS A 225 -23.06 23.58 -6.93
C LYS A 225 -22.00 22.83 -7.74
N GLU A 226 -21.17 23.54 -8.49
CA GLU A 226 -20.11 22.96 -9.34
C GLU A 226 -19.04 22.27 -8.49
N THR A 227 -18.62 22.89 -7.38
CA THR A 227 -17.69 22.29 -6.43
C THR A 227 -18.25 21.03 -5.79
N THR A 228 -19.53 21.03 -5.47
CA THR A 228 -20.20 19.85 -4.89
C THR A 228 -20.28 18.70 -5.91
N GLU A 229 -20.73 18.97 -7.12
CA GLU A 229 -20.80 17.97 -8.20
C GLU A 229 -19.40 17.42 -8.54
N PHE A 230 -18.38 18.26 -8.56
CA PHE A 230 -17.00 17.84 -8.73
C PHE A 230 -16.55 16.87 -7.64
N LEU A 231 -16.79 17.21 -6.37
CA LEU A 231 -16.42 16.39 -5.23
C LEU A 231 -17.20 15.07 -5.20
N GLU A 232 -18.49 15.06 -5.49
CA GLU A 232 -19.27 13.82 -5.60
C GLU A 232 -18.67 12.84 -6.60
N TYR A 233 -18.15 13.32 -7.71
CA TYR A 233 -17.52 12.47 -8.72
C TYR A 233 -16.09 12.04 -8.36
N HIS A 234 -15.27 12.97 -7.84
CA HIS A 234 -13.83 12.78 -7.64
C HIS A 234 -13.43 12.31 -6.25
N ALA A 235 -14.30 12.45 -5.24
CA ALA A 235 -13.97 12.14 -3.84
C ALA A 235 -13.47 10.70 -3.64
N LYS A 236 -14.04 9.73 -4.34
CA LYS A 236 -13.62 8.32 -4.26
C LYS A 236 -12.17 8.12 -4.68
N TYR A 237 -11.71 8.80 -5.73
CA TYR A 237 -10.33 8.72 -6.20
C TYR A 237 -9.37 9.38 -5.23
N LEU A 238 -9.74 10.54 -4.71
CA LEU A 238 -8.97 11.24 -3.68
C LEU A 238 -8.86 10.41 -2.41
N PHE A 239 -9.96 9.82 -1.96
CA PHE A 239 -9.98 8.98 -0.75
C PHE A 239 -9.12 7.73 -0.91
N ALA A 240 -9.20 7.05 -2.06
CA ALA A 240 -8.37 5.91 -2.38
C ALA A 240 -6.88 6.27 -2.42
N PHE A 241 -6.55 7.42 -2.99
CA PHE A 241 -5.19 7.91 -3.07
C PHE A 241 -4.59 8.27 -1.69
N ILE A 242 -5.39 8.89 -0.81
CA ILE A 242 -4.99 9.17 0.57
C ILE A 242 -4.81 7.87 1.36
N ALA A 243 -5.66 6.88 1.14
CA ALA A 243 -5.49 5.56 1.75
C ALA A 243 -4.18 4.90 1.29
N TYR A 244 -3.88 4.93 -0.01
CA TYR A 244 -2.62 4.46 -0.56
C TYR A 244 -1.42 5.21 0.05
N LYS A 245 -1.45 6.54 0.08
CA LYS A 245 -0.40 7.37 0.70
C LYS A 245 -0.11 6.94 2.14
N ASN A 246 -1.15 6.77 2.95
CA ASN A 246 -1.00 6.44 4.36
C ASN A 246 -0.53 5.00 4.61
N THR A 247 -0.73 4.10 3.66
CA THR A 247 -0.28 2.70 3.75
C THR A 247 1.08 2.46 3.10
N HIS A 248 1.47 3.28 2.11
CA HIS A 248 2.66 3.11 1.27
C HIS A 248 3.49 4.40 1.18
N LEU A 249 3.82 5.01 2.31
CA LEU A 249 4.47 6.32 2.36
C LEU A 249 5.75 6.39 1.52
N THR A 250 6.62 5.37 1.62
CA THR A 250 7.89 5.32 0.87
C THR A 250 7.67 5.24 -0.65
N ASP A 251 6.64 4.53 -1.10
CA ASP A 251 6.32 4.42 -2.52
C ASP A 251 5.60 5.68 -3.03
N TYR A 252 4.77 6.27 -2.17
CA TYR A 252 4.12 7.54 -2.45
C TYR A 252 5.12 8.68 -2.73
N GLU A 253 6.22 8.76 -1.97
CA GLU A 253 7.28 9.75 -2.19
C GLU A 253 7.91 9.63 -3.59
N LYS A 254 7.98 8.42 -4.12
CA LYS A 254 8.51 8.15 -5.47
C LYS A 254 7.56 8.57 -6.61
N ILE A 255 6.28 8.80 -6.33
CA ILE A 255 5.33 9.28 -7.35
C ILE A 255 5.80 10.62 -7.95
N GLN A 256 6.41 11.49 -7.13
CA GLN A 256 6.94 12.77 -7.63
C GLN A 256 8.05 12.62 -8.66
N THR A 257 8.82 11.53 -8.59
CA THR A 257 9.89 11.22 -9.55
C THR A 257 9.45 10.29 -10.68
N GLY A 258 8.21 9.77 -10.64
CA GLY A 258 7.71 8.82 -11.61
C GLY A 258 8.31 7.42 -11.48
N GLU A 259 8.77 7.04 -10.28
CA GLU A 259 9.45 5.78 -9.98
C GLU A 259 8.68 4.92 -8.97
N SER A 260 7.41 5.23 -8.72
CA SER A 260 6.56 4.43 -7.85
C SER A 260 6.16 3.10 -8.50
N ASN A 261 5.73 2.13 -7.69
CA ASN A 261 5.18 0.88 -8.20
C ASN A 261 3.97 1.09 -9.10
N ILE A 262 3.18 2.15 -8.85
CA ILE A 262 2.04 2.52 -9.70
C ILE A 262 2.54 3.06 -11.05
N ASP A 263 3.56 3.92 -11.07
CA ASP A 263 4.14 4.45 -12.30
C ASP A 263 4.75 3.34 -13.16
N GLU A 264 5.48 2.41 -12.54
CA GLU A 264 6.06 1.27 -13.23
C GLU A 264 5.00 0.36 -13.86
N ILE A 265 3.94 0.03 -13.14
CA ILE A 265 2.88 -0.83 -13.68
C ILE A 265 2.07 -0.12 -14.79
N ASN A 266 1.88 1.20 -14.68
CA ASN A 266 1.27 1.99 -15.77
C ASN A 266 2.15 1.97 -17.02
N LYS A 267 3.47 2.10 -16.86
CA LYS A 267 4.42 2.01 -17.97
C LYS A 267 4.39 0.62 -18.61
N ASP A 268 4.38 -0.44 -17.80
CA ASP A 268 4.26 -1.82 -18.29
C ASP A 268 2.94 -2.01 -19.07
N PHE A 269 1.84 -1.44 -18.57
CA PHE A 269 0.55 -1.48 -19.25
C PHE A 269 0.55 -0.77 -20.59
N LEU A 270 1.14 0.42 -20.66
CA LEU A 270 1.26 1.18 -21.92
C LEU A 270 2.12 0.42 -22.94
N ASN A 271 3.24 -0.14 -22.51
CA ASN A 271 4.11 -0.96 -23.35
C ASN A 271 3.38 -2.23 -23.86
N MET A 272 2.67 -2.91 -22.99
CA MET A 272 1.83 -4.06 -23.34
C MET A 272 0.80 -3.69 -24.40
N ARG A 273 0.07 -2.57 -24.18
CA ARG A 273 -0.95 -2.07 -25.12
C ARG A 273 -0.35 -1.71 -26.48
N GLU A 274 0.78 -1.04 -26.51
CA GLU A 274 1.48 -0.69 -27.75
C GLU A 274 1.92 -1.94 -28.51
N ASN A 275 2.48 -2.93 -27.82
CA ASN A 275 2.90 -4.19 -28.42
C ASN A 275 1.71 -4.97 -29.00
N ILE A 276 0.59 -5.02 -28.30
CA ILE A 276 -0.64 -5.64 -28.81
C ILE A 276 -1.16 -4.89 -30.03
N HIS A 277 -1.19 -3.55 -30.00
CA HIS A 277 -1.62 -2.77 -31.17
C HIS A 277 -0.75 -3.05 -32.39
N LYS A 278 0.57 -3.11 -32.23
CA LYS A 278 1.49 -3.49 -33.33
C LYS A 278 1.18 -4.89 -33.88
N LYS A 279 0.93 -5.86 -32.99
CA LYS A 279 0.57 -7.21 -33.42
C LYS A 279 -0.77 -7.29 -34.16
N ILE A 280 -1.75 -6.49 -33.74
CA ILE A 280 -3.02 -6.36 -34.44
C ILE A 280 -2.81 -5.77 -35.84
N GLU A 281 -2.03 -4.68 -35.96
CA GLU A 281 -1.71 -4.07 -37.23
C GLU A 281 -0.94 -5.03 -38.17
N GLU A 282 0.06 -5.72 -37.66
CA GLU A 282 0.81 -6.76 -38.40
C GLU A 282 -0.16 -7.83 -38.91
N LEU A 283 -1.06 -8.36 -38.10
CA LEU A 283 -2.04 -9.36 -38.46
C LEU A 283 -2.92 -8.88 -39.62
N PHE A 284 -3.50 -7.67 -39.52
CA PHE A 284 -4.39 -7.16 -40.57
C PHE A 284 -3.64 -6.79 -41.82
N ASN A 285 -2.41 -6.29 -41.74
CA ASN A 285 -1.56 -6.04 -42.91
C ASN A 285 -1.23 -7.35 -43.65
N HIS A 286 -0.92 -8.41 -42.92
CA HIS A 286 -0.68 -9.72 -43.52
C HIS A 286 -1.93 -10.28 -44.19
N LEU A 287 -3.10 -10.17 -43.52
CA LEU A 287 -4.37 -10.62 -44.09
C LEU A 287 -4.74 -9.83 -45.34
N ALA A 288 -4.53 -8.51 -45.32
CA ALA A 288 -4.74 -7.66 -46.50
C ALA A 288 -3.82 -8.02 -47.65
N HIS A 289 -2.54 -8.30 -47.36
CA HIS A 289 -1.57 -8.74 -48.37
C HIS A 289 -1.97 -10.08 -48.98
N ASP A 290 -2.29 -11.09 -48.15
CA ASP A 290 -2.70 -12.40 -48.59
C ASP A 290 -3.99 -12.34 -49.44
N PHE A 291 -4.94 -11.49 -49.03
CA PHE A 291 -6.17 -11.28 -49.78
C PHE A 291 -5.90 -10.65 -51.16
N ARG A 292 -5.03 -9.65 -51.24
CA ARG A 292 -4.60 -9.05 -52.52
C ARG A 292 -3.89 -10.07 -53.42
N LEU A 293 -3.03 -10.91 -52.86
CA LEU A 293 -2.39 -12.01 -53.62
C LEU A 293 -3.40 -13.01 -54.15
N TRP A 294 -4.39 -13.38 -53.30
CA TRP A 294 -5.45 -14.27 -53.74
C TRP A 294 -6.25 -13.68 -54.92
N ILE A 295 -6.65 -12.38 -54.83
CA ILE A 295 -7.34 -11.70 -55.92
C ILE A 295 -6.49 -11.66 -57.19
N ALA A 296 -5.21 -11.39 -57.08
CA ALA A 296 -4.30 -11.34 -58.24
C ALA A 296 -4.15 -12.70 -58.91
N GLN A 297 -4.22 -13.79 -58.16
CA GLN A 297 -4.17 -15.16 -58.69
C GLN A 297 -5.47 -15.54 -59.43
N GLU A 298 -6.63 -15.22 -58.81
CA GLU A 298 -7.93 -15.57 -59.35
C GLU A 298 -8.42 -14.61 -60.46
N ASN A 299 -8.03 -13.35 -60.38
CA ASN A 299 -8.52 -12.28 -61.26
C ASN A 299 -7.40 -11.36 -61.75
N SER A 300 -6.51 -11.86 -62.58
CA SER A 300 -5.30 -11.16 -63.07
C SER A 300 -5.53 -9.83 -63.80
N LEU A 301 -6.78 -9.50 -64.13
CA LEU A 301 -7.16 -8.26 -64.85
C LEU A 301 -7.63 -7.13 -63.93
N MET A 302 -7.82 -7.36 -62.62
CA MET A 302 -8.32 -6.35 -61.71
C MET A 302 -7.16 -5.65 -60.97
N GLN A 303 -6.69 -4.54 -61.49
CA GLN A 303 -5.59 -3.79 -60.88
C GLN A 303 -6.05 -2.73 -59.86
N HIS A 304 -7.27 -2.19 -60.02
CA HIS A 304 -7.88 -1.19 -59.12
C HIS A 304 -9.28 -1.64 -58.73
N TYR A 305 -9.48 -2.06 -57.49
CA TYR A 305 -10.79 -2.49 -56.98
C TYR A 305 -10.97 -2.03 -55.53
N THR A 306 -12.22 -1.79 -55.18
CA THR A 306 -12.64 -1.60 -53.79
C THR A 306 -13.41 -2.84 -53.32
N LEU A 307 -13.38 -3.07 -52.03
CA LEU A 307 -14.15 -4.12 -51.40
C LEU A 307 -15.45 -3.55 -50.85
N SER A 308 -16.57 -4.22 -51.11
CA SER A 308 -17.83 -3.86 -50.52
C SER A 308 -18.31 -4.96 -49.58
N VAL A 309 -18.73 -4.59 -48.37
CA VAL A 309 -19.36 -5.46 -47.38
C VAL A 309 -20.71 -4.87 -47.01
N ASN A 310 -21.81 -5.55 -47.34
CA ASN A 310 -23.18 -5.06 -47.15
C ASN A 310 -23.38 -3.62 -47.71
N ASP A 311 -22.92 -3.40 -48.92
CA ASP A 311 -23.01 -2.12 -49.66
C ASP A 311 -22.14 -0.97 -49.11
N GLU A 312 -21.31 -1.20 -48.06
CA GLU A 312 -20.27 -0.27 -47.64
C GLU A 312 -18.95 -0.59 -48.35
N SER A 313 -18.29 0.45 -48.89
CA SER A 313 -17.04 0.33 -49.65
C SER A 313 -15.83 0.55 -48.75
N PHE A 314 -14.81 -0.29 -48.92
CA PHE A 314 -13.53 -0.23 -48.21
C PHE A 314 -12.38 -0.20 -49.21
N ASP A 315 -11.60 0.87 -49.16
CA ASP A 315 -10.38 1.00 -49.96
C ASP A 315 -9.17 0.39 -49.25
N ASP A 316 -9.18 0.41 -47.91
CA ASP A 316 -8.15 -0.19 -47.06
C ASP A 316 -8.57 -1.57 -46.57
N PHE A 317 -7.81 -2.58 -47.01
CA PHE A 317 -8.04 -3.97 -46.63
C PHE A 317 -7.39 -4.38 -45.28
N ALA A 318 -6.63 -3.49 -44.65
CA ALA A 318 -5.96 -3.76 -43.40
C ALA A 318 -6.78 -3.34 -42.17
N THR A 319 -8.00 -2.80 -42.36
CA THR A 319 -8.80 -2.29 -41.24
C THR A 319 -9.51 -3.40 -40.49
N ILE A 320 -9.52 -3.30 -39.14
CA ILE A 320 -10.29 -4.18 -38.28
C ILE A 320 -11.80 -4.10 -38.55
N GLU A 321 -12.26 -2.93 -38.99
CA GLU A 321 -13.66 -2.69 -39.31
C GLU A 321 -14.13 -3.55 -40.49
N LEU A 322 -13.32 -3.62 -41.57
CA LEU A 322 -13.57 -4.51 -42.70
C LEU A 322 -13.68 -5.98 -42.23
N TRP A 323 -12.70 -6.47 -41.47
CA TRP A 323 -12.68 -7.86 -41.05
C TRP A 323 -13.80 -8.17 -40.07
N SER A 324 -14.14 -7.23 -39.18
CA SER A 324 -15.30 -7.37 -38.27
C SER A 324 -16.61 -7.49 -39.04
N LYS A 325 -16.83 -6.65 -40.07
CA LYS A 325 -18.03 -6.68 -40.91
C LYS A 325 -18.05 -7.92 -41.81
N ALA A 326 -16.93 -8.25 -42.47
CA ALA A 326 -16.83 -9.41 -43.35
C ALA A 326 -17.08 -10.75 -42.65
N LEU A 327 -16.76 -10.82 -41.35
CA LEU A 327 -16.95 -12.02 -40.52
C LEU A 327 -18.15 -11.94 -39.59
N SER A 328 -18.93 -10.85 -39.62
CA SER A 328 -20.13 -10.73 -38.81
C SER A 328 -21.23 -11.66 -39.31
N PHE A 329 -21.98 -12.23 -38.35
CA PHE A 329 -23.13 -13.08 -38.63
C PHE A 329 -24.35 -12.41 -38.06
N ASP A 330 -25.35 -12.17 -38.88
CA ASP A 330 -26.63 -11.66 -38.41
C ASP A 330 -27.45 -12.81 -37.77
N SER A 331 -27.47 -12.81 -36.45
CA SER A 331 -28.21 -13.82 -35.67
C SER A 331 -29.73 -13.78 -35.90
N SER A 332 -30.24 -12.66 -36.39
CA SER A 332 -31.72 -12.49 -36.66
C SER A 332 -32.13 -13.08 -37.99
N THR A 333 -31.28 -12.97 -39.00
CA THR A 333 -31.55 -13.46 -40.36
C THR A 333 -30.88 -14.79 -40.69
N GLY A 334 -29.88 -15.19 -39.90
CA GLY A 334 -29.04 -16.35 -40.18
C GLY A 334 -28.14 -16.18 -41.41
N MET A 335 -27.96 -14.95 -41.88
CA MET A 335 -27.24 -14.67 -43.11
C MET A 335 -25.82 -14.16 -42.84
N LEU A 336 -24.89 -14.56 -43.68
CA LEU A 336 -23.55 -14.00 -43.78
C LEU A 336 -23.58 -12.69 -44.56
N PRO A 337 -22.66 -11.73 -44.27
CA PRO A 337 -22.60 -10.47 -45.04
C PRO A 337 -22.31 -10.74 -46.52
N LYS A 338 -22.89 -9.92 -47.38
CA LYS A 338 -22.56 -9.95 -48.80
C LYS A 338 -21.25 -9.25 -49.01
N ILE A 339 -20.22 -9.97 -49.52
CA ILE A 339 -18.93 -9.43 -49.83
C ILE A 339 -18.79 -9.41 -51.36
N SER A 340 -18.40 -8.29 -51.92
CA SER A 340 -18.12 -8.17 -53.33
C SER A 340 -16.93 -7.27 -53.62
N LEU A 341 -16.23 -7.56 -54.69
CA LEU A 341 -15.24 -6.64 -55.29
C LEU A 341 -15.98 -5.71 -56.23
N ILE A 342 -15.69 -4.42 -56.15
CA ILE A 342 -16.16 -3.41 -57.06
C ILE A 342 -15.00 -3.07 -58.00
N TYR A 343 -15.21 -3.30 -59.29
CA TYR A 343 -14.27 -2.94 -60.33
C TYR A 343 -15.03 -2.35 -61.54
N SER A 344 -14.70 -1.13 -61.92
CA SER A 344 -15.41 -0.44 -63.03
C SER A 344 -16.93 -0.50 -62.88
N ASP A 345 -17.48 -0.17 -61.72
CA ASP A 345 -18.88 -0.15 -61.35
C ASP A 345 -19.61 -1.54 -61.40
N LYS A 346 -18.84 -2.60 -61.55
CA LYS A 346 -19.37 -3.97 -61.52
C LYS A 346 -19.02 -4.64 -60.18
N HIS A 347 -20.03 -5.32 -59.59
CA HIS A 347 -19.91 -6.09 -58.35
C HIS A 347 -19.61 -7.54 -58.67
N PHE A 348 -18.47 -8.06 -58.11
CA PHE A 348 -18.07 -9.45 -58.22
C PHE A 348 -18.22 -10.08 -56.83
N PRO A 349 -19.19 -10.99 -56.61
CA PRO A 349 -19.39 -11.59 -55.31
C PRO A 349 -18.21 -12.46 -54.86
N ILE A 350 -17.86 -12.37 -53.60
CA ILE A 350 -16.80 -13.16 -52.94
C ILE A 350 -17.40 -14.07 -51.88
N ASP A 351 -16.93 -15.29 -51.86
CA ASP A 351 -17.32 -16.24 -50.79
C ASP A 351 -16.64 -15.90 -49.47
N ASN A 352 -17.40 -15.76 -48.41
CA ASN A 352 -16.90 -15.50 -47.05
C ASN A 352 -15.88 -16.56 -46.57
N HIS A 353 -15.95 -17.80 -47.09
CA HIS A 353 -14.99 -18.85 -46.77
C HIS A 353 -13.56 -18.50 -47.09
N ILE A 354 -13.34 -17.59 -48.05
CA ILE A 354 -12.01 -17.11 -48.40
C ILE A 354 -11.38 -16.34 -47.25
N PHE A 355 -12.12 -15.42 -46.64
CA PHE A 355 -11.65 -14.69 -45.47
C PHE A 355 -11.33 -15.65 -44.30
N ILE A 356 -12.16 -16.67 -44.08
CA ILE A 356 -11.93 -17.69 -43.08
C ILE A 356 -10.64 -18.47 -43.37
N HIS A 357 -10.44 -18.85 -44.64
CA HIS A 357 -9.22 -19.55 -45.04
C HIS A 357 -7.96 -18.71 -44.82
N LEU A 358 -7.97 -17.43 -45.21
CA LEU A 358 -6.86 -16.51 -44.99
C LEU A 358 -6.55 -16.31 -43.50
N MET A 359 -7.59 -16.15 -42.67
CA MET A 359 -7.42 -16.06 -41.22
C MET A 359 -6.78 -17.32 -40.64
N ARG A 360 -7.21 -18.50 -41.06
CA ARG A 360 -6.65 -19.79 -40.60
C ARG A 360 -5.15 -19.92 -40.89
N THR A 361 -4.66 -19.31 -41.95
CA THR A 361 -3.23 -19.37 -42.31
C THR A 361 -2.36 -18.48 -41.42
N ARG A 362 -2.96 -17.52 -40.72
CA ARG A 362 -2.24 -16.51 -39.89
C ARG A 362 -2.47 -16.65 -38.39
N ILE A 363 -3.52 -17.34 -38.00
CA ILE A 363 -3.86 -17.63 -36.62
C ILE A 363 -3.62 -19.10 -36.36
N ASP A 364 -3.26 -19.45 -35.15
CA ASP A 364 -3.10 -20.85 -34.76
C ASP A 364 -4.37 -21.66 -35.06
N THR A 365 -4.29 -22.60 -36.00
CA THR A 365 -5.41 -23.39 -36.46
C THR A 365 -6.05 -24.25 -35.39
N SER A 366 -5.35 -24.51 -34.28
CA SER A 366 -5.87 -25.26 -33.13
C SER A 366 -6.99 -24.51 -32.40
N LEU A 367 -7.03 -23.17 -32.50
CA LEU A 367 -8.04 -22.33 -31.85
C LEU A 367 -9.32 -22.17 -32.70
N ILE A 368 -9.30 -22.61 -33.96
CA ILE A 368 -10.38 -22.29 -34.90
C ILE A 368 -11.06 -23.56 -35.35
N LEU A 369 -12.20 -23.87 -34.75
CA LEU A 369 -13.01 -25.02 -35.07
C LEU A 369 -14.23 -24.63 -35.91
N SER A 370 -14.78 -23.43 -35.75
CA SER A 370 -16.02 -22.98 -36.37
C SER A 370 -15.99 -21.49 -36.78
N TYR A 371 -16.97 -21.08 -37.56
CA TYR A 371 -17.19 -19.68 -37.91
C TYR A 371 -17.40 -18.80 -36.67
N ASN A 372 -18.11 -19.30 -35.65
CA ASN A 372 -18.33 -18.60 -34.41
C ASN A 372 -17.01 -18.30 -33.65
N ASP A 373 -15.98 -19.13 -33.81
CA ASP A 373 -14.69 -18.90 -33.17
C ASP A 373 -13.99 -17.67 -33.79
N PHE A 374 -14.13 -17.47 -35.10
CA PHE A 374 -13.66 -16.24 -35.74
C PHE A 374 -14.32 -15.00 -35.23
N GLN A 375 -15.66 -15.03 -35.07
CA GLN A 375 -16.38 -13.90 -34.50
C GLN A 375 -15.91 -13.58 -33.08
N LYS A 376 -15.67 -14.60 -32.26
CA LYS A 376 -15.11 -14.42 -30.91
C LYS A 376 -13.71 -13.83 -30.98
N ILE A 377 -12.84 -14.29 -31.87
CA ILE A 377 -11.48 -13.73 -32.03
C ILE A 377 -11.53 -12.26 -32.43
N ILE A 378 -12.31 -11.90 -33.43
CA ILE A 378 -12.45 -10.52 -33.87
C ILE A 378 -13.06 -9.65 -32.76
N SER A 379 -14.08 -10.16 -32.05
CA SER A 379 -14.65 -9.47 -30.90
C SER A 379 -13.62 -9.26 -29.78
N SER A 380 -12.80 -10.27 -29.48
CA SER A 380 -11.71 -10.19 -28.50
C SER A 380 -10.64 -9.16 -28.92
N ILE A 381 -10.25 -9.16 -30.20
CA ILE A 381 -9.29 -8.18 -30.74
C ILE A 381 -9.86 -6.76 -30.61
N ASN A 382 -11.15 -6.54 -30.93
CA ASN A 382 -11.80 -5.27 -30.76
C ASN A 382 -11.87 -4.83 -29.29
N SER A 383 -12.19 -5.73 -28.40
CA SER A 383 -12.24 -5.47 -26.95
C SER A 383 -10.87 -5.02 -26.44
N ILE A 384 -9.81 -5.71 -26.84
CA ILE A 384 -8.43 -5.38 -26.42
C ILE A 384 -7.97 -4.06 -27.02
N ARG A 385 -8.28 -3.78 -28.27
CA ARG A 385 -7.94 -2.50 -28.92
C ARG A 385 -8.53 -1.31 -28.16
N ASN A 386 -9.72 -1.48 -27.60
CA ASN A 386 -10.46 -0.42 -26.90
C ASN A 386 -10.14 -0.31 -25.42
N ILE A 387 -9.22 -1.15 -24.88
CA ILE A 387 -8.83 -1.07 -23.47
C ILE A 387 -8.10 0.25 -23.20
N SER A 388 -8.65 1.02 -22.27
CA SER A 388 -8.13 2.32 -21.90
C SER A 388 -7.37 2.33 -20.56
N ASN A 389 -7.61 1.34 -19.68
CA ASN A 389 -7.03 1.32 -18.35
C ASN A 389 -6.77 -0.12 -17.84
N ILE A 390 -5.94 -0.23 -16.79
CA ILE A 390 -5.54 -1.51 -16.21
C ILE A 390 -6.74 -2.29 -15.65
N SER A 391 -7.69 -1.62 -15.01
CA SER A 391 -8.90 -2.26 -14.45
C SER A 391 -9.71 -2.98 -15.52
N SER A 392 -9.98 -2.30 -16.64
CA SER A 392 -10.68 -2.87 -17.79
C SER A 392 -9.93 -4.07 -18.38
N PHE A 393 -8.59 -4.00 -18.38
CA PHE A 393 -7.75 -5.10 -18.85
C PHE A 393 -7.82 -6.32 -17.91
N LEU A 394 -7.70 -6.08 -16.59
CA LEU A 394 -7.73 -7.16 -15.60
C LEU A 394 -9.11 -7.83 -15.47
N SER A 395 -10.18 -7.14 -15.86
CA SER A 395 -11.56 -7.68 -15.88
C SER A 395 -11.91 -8.45 -17.15
N LEU A 396 -11.02 -8.47 -18.16
CA LEU A 396 -11.24 -9.28 -19.35
C LEU A 396 -11.24 -10.75 -19.00
N GLU A 397 -12.36 -11.42 -19.32
CA GLU A 397 -12.43 -12.87 -19.31
C GLU A 397 -11.50 -13.47 -20.37
N ASP A 398 -11.17 -14.75 -20.25
CA ASP A 398 -10.30 -15.47 -21.19
C ASP A 398 -10.83 -15.32 -22.61
N SER A 399 -10.22 -14.42 -23.35
CA SER A 399 -10.55 -14.14 -24.73
C SER A 399 -9.77 -15.08 -25.64
N ILE A 400 -10.42 -15.55 -26.69
CA ILE A 400 -9.75 -16.35 -27.71
C ILE A 400 -8.89 -15.39 -28.56
N LEU A 401 -7.59 -15.50 -28.40
CA LEU A 401 -6.61 -14.63 -29.07
C LEU A 401 -5.48 -15.44 -29.70
N PRO A 402 -4.82 -14.90 -30.71
CA PRO A 402 -3.56 -15.46 -31.19
C PRO A 402 -2.54 -15.63 -30.06
N THR A 403 -1.80 -16.73 -30.09
CA THR A 403 -0.89 -17.14 -29.02
C THR A 403 0.11 -16.04 -28.62
N GLU A 404 0.63 -15.30 -29.61
CA GLU A 404 1.57 -14.19 -29.35
C GLU A 404 0.92 -13.04 -28.55
N MET A 405 -0.33 -12.71 -28.82
CA MET A 405 -1.06 -11.68 -28.07
C MET A 405 -1.38 -12.17 -26.64
N GLN A 406 -1.74 -13.44 -26.51
CA GLN A 406 -1.96 -14.04 -25.20
C GLN A 406 -0.71 -14.00 -24.33
N GLN A 407 0.47 -14.32 -24.89
CA GLN A 407 1.73 -14.25 -24.16
C GLN A 407 2.02 -12.84 -23.64
N ILE A 408 1.86 -11.81 -24.45
CA ILE A 408 2.06 -10.41 -24.04
C ILE A 408 1.12 -10.03 -22.89
N MET A 409 -0.13 -10.48 -22.96
CA MET A 409 -1.11 -10.20 -21.90
C MET A 409 -0.76 -10.93 -20.59
N ASP A 410 -0.34 -12.18 -20.67
CA ASP A 410 0.03 -12.99 -19.52
C ASP A 410 1.32 -12.50 -18.85
N GLU A 411 2.28 -12.02 -19.64
CA GLU A 411 3.47 -11.35 -19.11
C GLU A 411 3.10 -10.15 -18.25
N PHE A 412 2.18 -9.29 -18.74
CA PHE A 412 1.71 -8.16 -17.94
C PHE A 412 0.92 -8.61 -16.69
N ARG A 413 0.01 -9.59 -16.80
CA ARG A 413 -0.73 -10.12 -15.65
C ARG A 413 0.21 -10.67 -14.58
N ASN A 414 1.28 -11.36 -15.00
CA ASN A 414 2.29 -11.88 -14.09
C ASN A 414 3.11 -10.75 -13.45
N SER A 415 3.52 -9.72 -14.22
CA SER A 415 4.20 -8.54 -13.70
C SER A 415 3.35 -7.85 -12.62
N PHE A 416 2.07 -7.59 -12.93
CA PHE A 416 1.12 -6.99 -11.98
C PHE A 416 0.98 -7.83 -10.69
N LYS A 417 0.77 -9.14 -10.84
CA LYS A 417 0.62 -10.06 -9.71
C LYS A 417 1.87 -10.10 -8.84
N ASN A 418 3.05 -10.16 -9.45
CA ASN A 418 4.32 -10.25 -8.73
C ASN A 418 4.62 -8.93 -7.99
N LYS A 419 4.39 -7.78 -8.62
CA LYS A 419 4.64 -6.47 -8.04
C LYS A 419 3.79 -6.21 -6.80
N PHE A 420 2.53 -6.59 -6.81
CA PHE A 420 1.59 -6.37 -5.71
C PHE A 420 1.24 -7.65 -4.92
N ASN A 421 2.07 -8.72 -4.98
CA ASN A 421 1.74 -10.02 -4.38
C ASN A 421 1.40 -9.96 -2.88
N HIS A 422 2.03 -9.05 -2.14
CA HIS A 422 1.81 -8.84 -0.70
C HIS A 422 0.99 -7.58 -0.38
N ASP A 423 0.53 -6.87 -1.40
CA ASP A 423 -0.18 -5.61 -1.29
C ASP A 423 -1.59 -5.72 -1.89
N LYS A 424 -2.47 -6.35 -1.13
CA LYS A 424 -3.86 -6.57 -1.53
C LYS A 424 -4.64 -5.28 -1.67
N ILE A 425 -4.36 -4.28 -0.83
CA ILE A 425 -5.07 -3.00 -0.88
C ILE A 425 -4.83 -2.31 -2.24
N THR A 426 -3.58 -2.18 -2.66
CA THR A 426 -3.25 -1.56 -3.95
C THR A 426 -3.78 -2.39 -5.12
N GLN A 427 -3.69 -3.74 -5.06
CA GLN A 427 -4.29 -4.61 -6.06
C GLN A 427 -5.78 -4.30 -6.27
N GLU A 428 -6.56 -4.29 -5.19
CA GLU A 428 -8.00 -4.08 -5.28
C GLU A 428 -8.35 -2.64 -5.67
N LEU A 429 -7.61 -1.64 -5.20
CA LEU A 429 -7.80 -0.25 -5.61
C LEU A 429 -7.57 -0.05 -7.12
N ILE A 430 -6.57 -0.71 -7.71
CA ILE A 430 -6.32 -0.68 -9.15
C ILE A 430 -7.37 -1.48 -9.91
N LYS A 431 -7.71 -2.70 -9.48
CA LYS A 431 -8.72 -3.54 -10.14
C LYS A 431 -10.09 -2.86 -10.21
N GLN A 432 -10.50 -2.16 -9.17
CA GLN A 432 -11.76 -1.43 -9.11
C GLN A 432 -11.66 -0.02 -9.69
N ASN A 433 -10.54 0.32 -10.33
CA ASN A 433 -10.29 1.61 -10.97
C ASN A 433 -10.39 2.83 -10.03
N TYR A 434 -10.14 2.64 -8.73
CA TYR A 434 -10.02 3.75 -7.78
C TYR A 434 -8.65 4.43 -7.86
N ILE A 435 -7.61 3.67 -8.24
CA ILE A 435 -6.30 4.22 -8.61
C ILE A 435 -6.08 3.95 -10.09
N ASN A 436 -5.93 5.01 -10.87
CA ASN A 436 -5.69 4.98 -12.31
C ASN A 436 -4.79 6.17 -12.70
N GLU A 437 -4.39 6.28 -13.97
CA GLU A 437 -3.53 7.35 -14.49
C GLU A 437 -4.02 8.77 -14.14
N LYS A 438 -5.33 8.93 -13.97
CA LYS A 438 -5.93 10.24 -13.65
C LYS A 438 -6.05 10.50 -12.16
N SER A 439 -6.19 9.45 -11.34
CA SER A 439 -6.49 9.60 -9.93
C SER A 439 -5.27 9.89 -9.07
N TYR A 440 -4.06 9.44 -9.45
CA TYR A 440 -2.85 9.74 -8.69
C TYR A 440 -2.12 10.99 -9.19
N MET A 441 -2.47 11.52 -10.36
CA MET A 441 -1.97 12.81 -10.80
C MET A 441 -2.75 13.93 -10.11
N TYR A 442 -2.25 14.43 -9.00
CA TYR A 442 -2.80 15.59 -8.28
C TYR A 442 -3.06 16.77 -9.22
N SER A 443 -2.20 16.97 -10.22
CA SER A 443 -2.33 18.03 -11.23
C SER A 443 -3.54 17.85 -12.14
N SER A 444 -4.09 16.66 -12.30
CA SER A 444 -5.25 16.43 -13.17
C SER A 444 -6.58 16.58 -12.42
N ILE A 445 -6.60 16.37 -11.11
CA ILE A 445 -7.79 16.52 -10.27
C ILE A 445 -7.85 17.92 -9.67
N PHE A 446 -6.70 18.47 -9.28
CA PHE A 446 -6.57 19.78 -8.68
C PHE A 446 -5.61 20.62 -9.49
N PRO A 447 -6.05 21.71 -10.16
CA PRO A 447 -5.17 22.64 -10.83
C PRO A 447 -4.12 23.15 -9.83
N GLN A 448 -2.84 22.88 -10.10
CA GLN A 448 -1.72 23.20 -9.20
C GLN A 448 -1.61 24.72 -8.91
N GLU A 449 -2.16 25.57 -9.77
CA GLU A 449 -2.06 27.01 -9.64
C GLU A 449 -2.78 27.59 -8.41
N ASN A 450 -3.73 26.85 -7.81
CA ASN A 450 -4.52 27.33 -6.68
C ASN A 450 -4.23 26.67 -5.32
N LEU A 451 -3.45 25.59 -5.27
CA LEU A 451 -3.18 24.88 -4.01
C LEU A 451 -1.98 25.41 -3.23
N PHE A 452 -1.06 26.13 -3.88
CA PHE A 452 0.20 26.60 -3.29
C PHE A 452 0.39 28.11 -3.35
N SER A 453 -0.61 28.89 -3.73
CA SER A 453 -0.53 30.35 -3.84
C SER A 453 -0.95 31.11 -2.59
N HIS A 454 -0.94 30.48 -1.41
CA HIS A 454 -1.17 31.18 -0.14
C HIS A 454 -0.23 30.67 0.95
#